data_3f34021e48eb07e6f2403f953e76f6f0
#
_entry.id   3f34021e48eb07e6f2403f953e76f6f0
#
_cell.length_a   1.000
_cell.length_b   1.000
_cell.length_c   1.000
_cell.angle_alpha   90.00
_cell.angle_beta   90.00
_cell.angle_gamma   90.00
#
_symmetry.space_group_name_H-M   'P 1'
#
loop_
_entity.id
_entity.type
_entity.pdbx_description
1 polymer ?
#
loop_
_entity_poly.entity_id
_entity_poly.type
_entity_poly.pdbx_seq_one_letter_code
_entity_poly.pdbx_strand_id
1 'polypeptide(L)' 'MTYNFDPDKWYDDELSMLKSKLKNSEITESEYEQAVESLDQKYEEMWKRLDGSYQLK' A
#
# COMPACT_ATOMS: atom_id res chain seq x y z
N MET A 1 7.08 20.16 14.49
CA MET A 1 7.44 19.57 13.21
C MET A 1 6.24 18.93 12.52
N THR A 2 6.15 19.13 11.28
CA THR A 2 5.02 18.63 10.55
C THR A 2 5.31 17.25 9.97
N TYR A 3 4.41 16.35 10.20
CA TYR A 3 4.52 15.02 9.64
C TYR A 3 3.66 14.93 8.39
N ASN A 4 4.28 14.64 7.28
CA ASN A 4 3.57 14.51 6.00
C ASN A 4 3.67 13.10 5.51
N PHE A 5 2.62 12.36 5.75
CA PHE A 5 2.55 11.01 5.23
C PHE A 5 1.82 11.05 3.90
N ASP A 6 2.44 10.47 2.90
CA ASP A 6 1.89 10.46 1.55
C ASP A 6 1.51 9.04 1.19
N PRO A 7 0.21 8.72 1.18
CA PRO A 7 -0.22 7.37 0.84
C PRO A 7 0.19 6.96 -0.58
N ASP A 8 0.19 7.90 -1.51
CA ASP A 8 0.59 7.58 -2.88
C ASP A 8 2.03 7.12 -2.93
N LYS A 9 2.90 7.81 -2.22
CA LYS A 9 4.29 7.45 -2.21
C LYS A 9 4.50 6.11 -1.50
N TRP A 10 3.80 5.93 -0.41
CA TRP A 10 3.89 4.67 0.32
C TRP A 10 3.46 3.50 -0.56
N TYR A 11 2.35 3.67 -1.26
CA TYR A 11 1.83 2.64 -2.16
C TYR A 11 2.86 2.32 -3.24
N ASP A 12 3.41 3.37 -3.84
CA ASP A 12 4.39 3.20 -4.90
C ASP A 12 5.62 2.46 -4.41
N ASP A 13 6.09 2.81 -3.22
CA ASP A 13 7.26 2.16 -2.64
C ASP A 13 7.00 0.67 -2.41
N GLU A 14 5.85 0.36 -1.83
CA GLU A 14 5.51 -1.03 -1.56
C GLU A 14 5.36 -1.81 -2.84
N LEU A 15 4.72 -1.22 -3.82
CA LEU A 15 4.53 -1.87 -5.11
C LEU A 15 5.86 -2.14 -5.78
N SER A 16 6.77 -1.18 -5.71
CA SER A 16 8.10 -1.36 -6.28
C SER A 16 8.83 -2.52 -5.64
N MET A 17 8.71 -2.64 -4.32
CA MET A 17 9.33 -3.75 -3.62
C MET A 17 8.76 -5.08 -4.07
N LEU A 18 7.45 -5.14 -4.22
CA LEU A 18 6.81 -6.36 -4.68
C LEU A 18 7.25 -6.73 -6.09
N LYS A 19 7.35 -5.74 -6.96
CA LYS A 19 7.81 -5.98 -8.31
C LYS A 19 9.23 -6.52 -8.33
N SER A 20 10.08 -5.97 -7.49
CA SER A 20 11.45 -6.44 -7.37
C SER A 20 11.49 -7.91 -6.92
N LYS A 21 10.68 -8.23 -5.94
CA LYS A 21 10.65 -9.60 -5.43
C LYS A 21 10.19 -10.57 -6.51
N LEU A 22 9.18 -10.16 -7.25
CA LEU A 22 8.69 -11.00 -8.34
C LEU A 22 9.77 -11.19 -9.40
N LYS A 23 10.45 -10.12 -9.76
CA LYS A 23 11.50 -10.18 -10.74
C LYS A 23 12.64 -11.09 -10.29
N ASN A 24 12.95 -11.09 -9.01
CA ASN A 24 14.01 -11.90 -8.45
C ASN A 24 13.56 -13.31 -8.10
N SER A 25 12.32 -13.65 -8.43
CA SER A 25 11.75 -14.96 -8.14
C SER A 25 11.65 -15.25 -6.65
N GLU A 26 11.56 -14.22 -5.84
CA GLU A 26 11.38 -14.39 -4.40
C GLU A 26 9.93 -14.71 -4.08
N ILE A 27 9.01 -14.27 -4.91
CA ILE A 27 7.59 -14.58 -4.76
C ILE A 27 7.05 -14.99 -6.12
N THR A 28 5.92 -15.68 -6.11
CA THR A 28 5.26 -16.10 -7.33
C THR A 28 4.29 -15.00 -7.79
N GLU A 29 3.80 -15.13 -9.02
CA GLU A 29 2.79 -14.20 -9.52
C GLU A 29 1.54 -14.22 -8.65
N SER A 30 1.17 -15.41 -8.21
CA SER A 30 0.01 -15.54 -7.34
C SER A 30 0.20 -14.77 -6.05
N GLU A 31 1.37 -14.91 -5.46
CA GLU A 31 1.69 -14.19 -4.24
C GLU A 31 1.73 -12.68 -4.50
N TYR A 32 2.26 -12.30 -5.63
CA TYR A 32 2.32 -10.90 -5.99
C TYR A 32 0.90 -10.30 -6.08
N GLU A 33 -0.01 -10.99 -6.76
CA GLU A 33 -1.37 -10.51 -6.89
C GLU A 33 -2.07 -10.38 -5.55
N GLN A 34 -1.87 -11.37 -4.68
CA GLN A 34 -2.46 -11.31 -3.35
C GLN A 34 -1.91 -10.14 -2.55
N ALA A 35 -0.62 -9.92 -2.68
CA ALA A 35 0.01 -8.82 -1.96
C ALA A 35 -0.51 -7.48 -2.46
N VAL A 36 -0.71 -7.35 -3.77
CA VAL A 36 -1.24 -6.12 -4.34
C VAL A 36 -2.65 -5.86 -3.84
N GLU A 37 -3.47 -6.90 -3.76
CA GLU A 37 -4.82 -6.75 -3.24
C GLU A 37 -4.81 -6.23 -1.81
N SER A 38 -3.95 -6.81 -0.97
CA SER A 38 -3.82 -6.34 0.40
C SER A 38 -3.35 -4.90 0.43
N LEU A 39 -2.42 -4.58 -0.45
CA LEU A 39 -1.88 -3.24 -0.53
C LEU A 39 -2.98 -2.23 -0.90
N ASP A 40 -3.82 -2.60 -1.86
CA ASP A 40 -4.94 -1.74 -2.26
C ASP A 40 -5.87 -1.46 -1.11
N GLN A 41 -6.19 -2.50 -0.33
CA GLN A 41 -7.08 -2.33 0.80
C GLN A 41 -6.49 -1.39 1.84
N LYS A 42 -5.23 -1.54 2.12
CA LYS A 42 -4.56 -0.67 3.08
C LYS A 42 -4.52 0.77 2.57
N TYR A 43 -4.30 0.91 1.28
CA TYR A 43 -4.25 2.21 0.66
C TYR A 43 -5.60 2.94 0.83
N GLU A 44 -6.69 2.24 0.56
CA GLU A 44 -8.01 2.82 0.74
C GLU A 44 -8.28 3.19 2.18
N GLU A 45 -7.87 2.33 3.11
CA GLU A 45 -8.07 2.61 4.53
C GLU A 45 -7.30 3.85 4.95
N MET A 46 -6.10 4.02 4.42
CA MET A 46 -5.33 5.20 4.75
C MET A 46 -6.01 6.47 4.29
N TRP A 47 -6.56 6.43 3.09
CA TRP A 47 -7.26 7.60 2.57
C TRP A 47 -8.48 7.93 3.39
N LYS A 48 -9.22 6.91 3.83
CA LYS A 48 -10.37 7.13 4.68
C LYS A 48 -10.00 7.81 5.97
N ARG A 49 -8.87 7.38 6.55
CA ARG A 49 -8.41 8.00 7.79
C ARG A 49 -7.99 9.43 7.57
N LEU A 50 -7.31 9.69 6.47
CA LEU A 50 -6.85 11.03 6.19
C LEU A 50 -8.00 11.98 5.93
N ASP A 51 -9.10 11.47 5.41
CA ASP A 51 -10.30 12.27 5.21
C ASP A 51 -10.99 12.61 6.52
N GLY A 52 -10.60 11.97 7.58
CA GLY A 52 -11.24 12.19 8.86
C GLY A 52 -12.57 11.49 8.99
N SER A 53 -12.91 10.67 8.03
CA SER A 53 -14.22 10.01 8.03
C SER A 53 -14.34 9.00 9.17
N TYR A 54 -13.26 8.48 9.62
CA TYR A 54 -13.30 7.48 10.66
C TYR A 54 -13.59 8.08 12.02
N GLN A 55 -13.43 9.38 12.13
CA GLN A 55 -13.62 9.96 13.42
C GLN A 55 -15.06 10.14 13.75
N LEU A 56 -15.73 9.89 13.25
CA LEU A 56 -16.95 10.12 13.62
C LEU A 56 -17.64 9.53 14.51
N LYS A 57 -17.30 9.65 14.81
CA LYS A 57 -17.86 9.27 15.65
C LYS A 57 -17.99 9.02 16.24
#